data_4ee8173f91258d3aa7fbb6b3b80b27e7
#
_entry.id   4ee8173f91258d3aa7fbb6b3b80b27e7
#
_cell.length_a   1.000
_cell.length_b   1.000
_cell.length_c   1.000
_cell.angle_alpha   90.00
_cell.angle_beta   90.00
_cell.angle_gamma   90.00
#
_symmetry.space_group_name_H-M   'P 1'
#
loop_
_entity.id
_entity.type
_entity.pdbx_description
1 polymer ?
#
loop_
_entity_poly.entity_id
_entity_poly.type
_entity_poly.pdbx_seq_one_letter_code
_entity_poly.pdbx_strand_id
1 'polypeptide(L)'
;MRLHSQWMEVKTERIRLTGGASKNDGIAQMVADIFQAPIERLDVSNSAALGAALIAAGAAGMNLEELEEKFCRCSEGSMLMPDPELAAVYGDAQERFAALLHAQ
;
A
#
# COMPACT_ATOMS: atom_id res chain seq x y z
N MET A 1 9.11 -4.84 0.73
CA MET A 1 7.64 -4.98 0.80
C MET A 1 7.13 -6.28 0.19
N ARG A 2 7.46 -6.60 -1.06
CA ARG A 2 7.04 -7.88 -1.65
C ARG A 2 7.63 -9.09 -0.92
N LEU A 3 8.89 -9.01 -0.50
CA LEU A 3 9.53 -10.04 0.32
C LEU A 3 8.81 -10.22 1.67
N HIS A 4 8.33 -9.13 2.25
CA HIS A 4 7.55 -9.17 3.48
C HIS A 4 6.24 -9.94 3.28
N SER A 5 5.53 -9.71 2.18
CA SER A 5 4.30 -10.43 1.86
C SER A 5 4.55 -11.93 1.69
N GLN A 6 5.66 -12.31 1.05
CA GLN A 6 6.06 -13.70 0.91
C GLN A 6 6.39 -14.34 2.25
N TRP A 7 7.11 -13.61 3.11
CA TRP A 7 7.47 -14.06 4.45
C TRP A 7 6.24 -14.27 5.33
N MET A 8 5.23 -13.41 5.19
CA MET A 8 3.96 -13.53 5.91
C MET A 8 2.99 -14.55 5.31
N GLU A 9 3.36 -15.17 4.18
CA GLU A 9 2.51 -16.10 3.42
C GLU A 9 1.18 -15.47 2.99
N VAL A 10 1.19 -14.17 2.73
CA VAL A 10 0.00 -13.41 2.32
C VAL A 10 0.14 -13.01 0.85
N LYS A 11 -0.89 -13.35 0.06
CA LYS A 11 -0.98 -12.88 -1.32
C LYS A 11 -1.51 -11.46 -1.34
N THR A 12 -0.80 -10.57 -2.02
CA THR A 12 -1.23 -9.19 -2.20
C THR A 12 -2.35 -9.13 -3.23
N GLU A 13 -3.58 -8.85 -2.79
CA GLU A 13 -4.75 -8.74 -3.67
C GLU A 13 -5.06 -7.29 -4.02
N ARG A 14 -4.81 -6.38 -3.09
CA ARG A 14 -5.07 -4.95 -3.24
C ARG A 14 -4.17 -4.17 -2.30
N ILE A 15 -3.74 -3.00 -2.74
CA ILE A 15 -2.85 -2.14 -1.95
C ILE A 15 -3.55 -0.81 -1.70
N ARG A 16 -3.57 -0.38 -0.46
CA ARG A 16 -3.98 0.97 -0.08
C ARG A 16 -2.73 1.79 0.21
N LEU A 17 -2.52 2.81 -0.60
CA LEU A 17 -1.34 3.65 -0.50
C LEU A 17 -1.68 4.94 0.24
N THR A 18 -0.80 5.36 1.14
CA THR A 18 -0.95 6.56 1.93
C THR A 18 0.40 7.26 2.10
N GLY A 19 0.38 8.47 2.65
CA GLY A 19 1.58 9.27 2.84
C GLY A 19 1.82 10.24 1.68
N GLY A 20 2.88 11.04 1.79
CA GLY A 20 3.17 12.08 0.82
C GLY A 20 3.41 11.57 -0.60
N ALA A 21 4.14 10.46 -0.72
CA ALA A 21 4.46 9.87 -2.02
C ALA A 21 3.23 9.29 -2.73
N SER A 22 2.15 8.96 -2.00
CA SER A 22 0.93 8.42 -2.59
C SER A 22 0.23 9.39 -3.54
N LYS A 23 0.52 10.68 -3.43
CA LYS A 23 -0.04 11.71 -4.30
C LYS A 23 0.63 11.77 -5.66
N ASN A 24 1.79 11.15 -5.80
CA ASN A 24 2.51 11.08 -7.07
C ASN A 24 1.98 9.91 -7.89
N ASP A 25 1.36 10.23 -9.03
CA ASP A 25 0.75 9.20 -9.90
C ASP A 25 1.79 8.20 -10.43
N GLY A 26 2.99 8.66 -10.75
CA GLY A 26 4.06 7.81 -11.26
C GLY A 26 4.52 6.79 -10.21
N ILE A 27 4.68 7.23 -8.97
CA ILE A 27 5.06 6.34 -7.87
C ILE A 27 3.96 5.32 -7.59
N ALA A 28 2.70 5.77 -7.55
CA ALA A 28 1.57 4.89 -7.31
C ALA A 28 1.44 3.83 -8.41
N GLN A 29 1.60 4.22 -9.68
CA GLN A 29 1.57 3.28 -10.79
C GLN A 29 2.72 2.28 -10.72
N MET A 30 3.91 2.73 -10.36
CA MET A 30 5.07 1.86 -10.18
C MET A 30 4.82 0.79 -9.11
N VAL A 31 4.22 1.16 -7.99
CA VAL A 31 3.88 0.21 -6.93
C VAL A 31 2.85 -0.81 -7.43
N ALA A 32 1.84 -0.39 -8.18
CA ALA A 32 0.87 -1.30 -8.79
C ALA A 32 1.56 -2.30 -9.71
N ASP A 33 2.47 -1.84 -10.54
CA ASP A 33 3.20 -2.66 -11.51
C ASP A 33 4.13 -3.67 -10.83
N ILE A 34 4.84 -3.24 -9.79
CA ILE A 34 5.75 -4.12 -9.04
C ILE A 34 4.99 -5.25 -8.35
N PHE A 35 3.88 -4.93 -7.69
CA PHE A 35 3.08 -5.91 -6.98
C PHE A 35 2.09 -6.65 -7.88
N GLN A 36 1.86 -6.16 -9.09
CA GLN A 36 0.79 -6.67 -9.99
C GLN A 36 -0.55 -6.77 -9.28
N ALA A 37 -0.89 -5.70 -8.57
CA ALA A 37 -2.13 -5.58 -7.81
C ALA A 37 -2.72 -4.18 -7.96
N PRO A 38 -4.04 -4.04 -7.94
CA PRO A 38 -4.65 -2.71 -7.99
C PRO A 38 -4.31 -1.90 -6.75
N ILE A 39 -4.14 -0.60 -6.95
CA ILE A 39 -3.83 0.36 -5.88
C ILE A 39 -4.99 1.33 -5.72
N GLU A 40 -5.37 1.57 -4.48
CA GLU A 40 -6.24 2.66 -4.08
C GLU A 40 -5.45 3.62 -3.19
N ARG A 41 -5.78 4.89 -3.28
CA ARG A 41 -5.12 5.92 -2.46
C ARG A 41 -6.08 6.42 -1.39
N LEU A 42 -5.62 6.45 -0.14
CA LEU A 42 -6.42 6.98 0.96
C LEU A 42 -6.57 8.49 0.83
N ASP A 43 -7.77 8.97 1.11
CA ASP A 43 -8.09 10.40 1.11
C ASP A 43 -7.70 11.03 2.46
N VAL A 44 -6.43 10.87 2.82
CA VAL A 44 -5.86 11.36 4.08
C VAL A 44 -4.43 11.84 3.81
N SER A 45 -4.15 13.09 4.13
CA SER A 45 -2.81 13.66 3.94
C SER A 45 -1.82 13.28 5.03
N ASN A 46 -2.31 13.03 6.25
CA ASN A 46 -1.48 12.68 7.40
C ASN A 46 -2.03 11.44 8.08
N SER A 47 -1.61 10.27 7.58
CA SER A 47 -2.07 8.98 8.09
C SER A 47 -1.55 8.66 9.49
N ALA A 48 -0.38 9.17 9.86
CA ALA A 48 0.17 8.97 11.20
C ALA A 48 -0.68 9.68 12.26
N ALA A 49 -1.07 10.92 11.99
CA ALA A 49 -1.94 11.67 12.88
C ALA A 49 -3.33 11.03 12.97
N LEU A 50 -3.88 10.56 11.85
CA LEU A 50 -5.16 9.86 11.84
C LEU A 50 -5.10 8.59 12.67
N GLY A 51 -4.05 7.78 12.51
CA GLY A 51 -3.85 6.55 13.29
C GLY A 51 -3.79 6.81 14.79
N ALA A 52 -3.03 7.84 15.19
CA ALA A 52 -2.95 8.24 16.60
C ALA A 52 -4.32 8.68 17.15
N ALA A 53 -5.08 9.46 16.37
CA ALA A 53 -6.40 9.89 16.76
C ALA A 53 -7.38 8.72 16.90
N LEU A 54 -7.31 7.74 16.00
CA LEU A 54 -8.15 6.55 16.05
C LEU A 54 -7.85 5.70 17.30
N ILE A 55 -6.58 5.54 17.64
CA ILE A 55 -6.16 4.81 18.84
C ILE A 55 -6.69 5.51 20.09
N ALA A 56 -6.55 6.83 20.17
CA ALA A 56 -7.05 7.62 21.28
C ALA A 56 -8.58 7.53 21.42
N ALA A 57 -9.29 7.58 20.30
CA ALA A 57 -10.76 7.46 20.28
C ALA A 57 -11.22 6.08 20.75
N GLY A 58 -10.52 5.01 20.31
CA GLY A 58 -10.80 3.65 20.76
C GLY A 58 -10.57 3.48 22.28
N ALA A 59 -9.51 4.09 22.81
CA ALA A 59 -9.22 4.09 24.25
C ALA A 59 -10.29 4.86 25.05
N ALA A 60 -10.93 5.86 24.43
CA ALA A 60 -12.04 6.62 25.03
C ALA A 60 -13.40 5.89 24.94
N GLY A 61 -13.44 4.70 24.38
CA GLY A 61 -14.66 3.89 24.29
C GLY A 61 -15.46 4.04 23.01
N MET A 62 -14.94 4.73 22.00
CA MET A 62 -15.59 4.86 20.70
C MET A 62 -15.42 3.59 19.87
N ASN A 63 -16.38 3.30 18.98
CA ASN A 63 -16.31 2.13 18.11
C ASN A 63 -15.27 2.37 16.99
N LEU A 64 -14.18 1.60 17.03
CA LEU A 64 -13.08 1.75 16.10
C LEU A 64 -13.48 1.42 14.65
N GLU A 65 -14.31 0.39 14.44
CA GLU A 65 -14.76 0.01 13.10
C GLU A 65 -15.56 1.11 12.42
N GLU A 66 -16.47 1.76 13.16
CA GLU A 66 -17.24 2.89 12.63
C GLU A 66 -16.35 4.07 12.27
N LEU A 67 -15.33 4.34 13.09
CA LEU A 67 -14.37 5.41 12.84
C LEU A 67 -13.51 5.12 11.60
N GLU A 68 -13.07 3.87 11.44
CA GLU A 68 -12.31 3.46 10.26
C GLU A 68 -13.13 3.60 8.99
N GLU A 69 -14.38 3.18 8.98
CA GLU A 69 -15.27 3.35 7.83
C GLU A 69 -15.48 4.81 7.48
N LYS A 70 -15.54 5.69 8.48
CA LYS A 70 -15.78 7.09 8.28
C LYS A 70 -14.55 7.87 7.82
N PHE A 71 -13.37 7.55 8.33
CA PHE A 71 -12.16 8.35 8.13
C PHE A 71 -11.09 7.69 7.27
N CYS A 72 -11.10 6.37 7.15
CA CYS A 72 -10.13 5.63 6.34
C CYS A 72 -10.70 5.29 4.96
N ARG A 73 -11.08 6.31 4.21
CA ARG A 73 -11.66 6.16 2.87
C ARG A 73 -10.61 6.38 1.79
N CYS A 74 -10.78 5.66 0.70
CA CYS A 74 -9.99 5.89 -0.49
C CYS A 74 -10.59 7.02 -1.33
N SER A 75 -9.75 7.79 -2.00
CA SER A 75 -10.20 8.84 -2.91
C SER A 75 -10.94 8.21 -4.09
N GLU A 76 -12.08 8.81 -4.48
CA GLU A 76 -12.80 8.37 -5.67
C GLU A 76 -11.93 8.46 -6.92
N GLY A 77 -11.98 7.45 -7.76
CA GLY A 77 -11.19 7.41 -8.99
C GLY A 77 -9.69 7.27 -8.77
N SER A 78 -9.25 6.98 -7.53
CA SER A 78 -7.83 6.83 -7.21
C SER A 78 -7.26 5.46 -7.57
N MET A 79 -8.11 4.49 -7.93
CA MET A 79 -7.67 3.14 -8.24
C MET A 79 -6.81 3.11 -9.49
N LEU A 80 -5.62 2.55 -9.37
CA LEU A 80 -4.70 2.33 -10.47
C LEU A 80 -4.53 0.82 -10.67
N MET A 81 -4.66 0.39 -11.91
CA MET A 81 -4.50 -1.02 -12.26
C MET A 81 -3.05 -1.29 -12.68
N PRO A 82 -2.52 -2.49 -12.38
CA PRO A 82 -1.17 -2.84 -12.79
C PRO A 82 -1.09 -3.03 -14.31
N ASP A 83 0.10 -2.74 -14.87
CA ASP A 83 0.41 -3.05 -16.26
C ASP A 83 1.01 -4.45 -16.34
N PRO A 84 0.30 -5.43 -16.92
CA PRO A 84 0.79 -6.81 -16.99
C PRO A 84 2.09 -6.96 -17.79
N GLU A 85 2.36 -6.06 -18.72
CA GLU A 85 3.58 -6.09 -19.55
C GLU A 85 4.84 -5.82 -18.72
N LEU A 86 4.71 -5.14 -17.58
CA LEU A 86 5.83 -4.81 -16.71
C LEU A 86 6.09 -5.87 -15.64
N ALA A 87 5.26 -6.91 -15.55
CA ALA A 87 5.42 -7.96 -14.55
C ALA A 87 6.79 -8.66 -14.67
N ALA A 88 7.21 -9.00 -15.88
CA ALA A 88 8.50 -9.67 -16.12
C ALA A 88 9.67 -8.75 -15.79
N VAL A 89 9.59 -7.47 -16.13
CA VAL A 89 10.65 -6.48 -15.85
C VAL A 89 10.89 -6.34 -14.35
N TYR A 90 9.85 -6.16 -13.59
CA TYR A 90 9.97 -6.00 -12.13
C TYR A 90 10.27 -7.32 -11.42
N GLY A 91 9.78 -8.44 -11.95
CA GLY A 91 10.15 -9.76 -11.46
C GLY A 91 11.65 -10.02 -11.56
N ASP A 92 12.25 -9.73 -12.73
CA ASP A 92 13.69 -9.84 -12.94
C ASP A 92 14.48 -8.90 -12.00
N ALA A 93 14.02 -7.65 -11.87
CA ALA A 93 14.65 -6.68 -10.97
C ALA A 93 14.63 -7.17 -9.52
N GLN A 94 13.55 -7.81 -9.09
CA GLN A 94 13.44 -8.35 -7.74
C GLN A 94 14.35 -9.55 -7.52
N GLU A 95 14.49 -10.42 -8.50
CA GLU A 95 15.42 -11.55 -8.41
C GLU A 95 16.86 -11.04 -8.24
N ARG A 96 17.23 -10.01 -9.00
CA ARG A 96 18.56 -9.39 -8.88
C ARG A 96 18.75 -8.73 -7.52
N PHE A 97 17.73 -8.07 -7.01
CA PHE A 97 17.77 -7.45 -5.68
C PHE A 97 17.93 -8.51 -4.58
N ALA A 98 17.16 -9.59 -4.65
CA ALA A 98 17.24 -10.68 -3.70
C ALA A 98 18.63 -11.35 -3.73
N ALA A 99 19.20 -11.56 -4.92
CA ALA A 99 20.53 -12.11 -5.06
C ALA A 99 21.61 -11.23 -4.40
N LEU A 100 21.48 -9.90 -4.54
CA LEU A 100 22.39 -8.96 -3.89
C LEU A 100 22.26 -8.99 -2.37
N LEU A 101 21.05 -9.15 -1.85
CA LEU A 101 20.82 -9.27 -0.41
C LEU A 101 21.44 -10.54 0.16
N HIS A 102 21.32 -11.66 -0.54
CA HIS A 102 21.90 -12.94 -0.10
C HIS A 102 23.41 -13.01 -0.26
N ALA A 103 24.00 -12.16 -1.07
CA ALA A 103 25.44 -12.09 -1.27
C ALA A 103 26.19 -11.34 -0.15
N GLN A 104 25.46 -10.69 0.75
CA GLN A 104 26.04 -9.91 1.85
C GLN A 104 26.19 -10.73 3.14
#